data_b5f1c85f125305fa9aa8197c2390cb5a
#
_entry.id   b5f1c85f125305fa9aa8197c2390cb5a
#
_cell.length_a   1.000
_cell.length_b   1.000
_cell.length_c   1.000
_cell.angle_alpha   90.00
_cell.angle_beta   90.00
_cell.angle_gamma   90.00
#
_symmetry.space_group_name_H-M   'P 1'
#
loop_
_entity.id
_entity.type
_entity.pdbx_description
1 polymer ?
#
loop_
_entity_poly.entity_id
_entity_poly.type
_entity_poly.pdbx_seq_one_letter_code
_entity_poly.pdbx_strand_id
1 'polypeptide(L)'
;MPVPAKELQGTRDYFKDMYKEFGPMRQGERIGLLLFGAATVLAFIRPVFAPYLPGLKPAYIFLTLGMLMFFLKDEKGAPMLTWKYAESHIMWGMICLFASGLALGRLVIETGAIERLATLIASMNLTGGLPVMAISCLFATFLSELSSNTAAASISIPVVTGLTQALGISPIPYILGTIVAANCAYVLPISTRAIPIGYGLSASSQMKYGIILTLLTLCVTITVCTLFMMYSPLFCTL
;
A
#
# COMPACT_ATOMS: atom_id res chain seq x y z
N MET A 1 28.75 -6.55 -11.67
CA MET A 1 28.89 -7.58 -12.74
C MET A 1 28.32 -6.95 -14.02
N PRO A 2 29.04 -6.93 -15.15
CA PRO A 2 28.47 -6.48 -16.40
C PRO A 2 27.39 -7.47 -16.86
N VAL A 3 26.23 -6.97 -17.19
CA VAL A 3 25.13 -7.78 -17.75
C VAL A 3 25.58 -8.25 -19.14
N PRO A 4 25.65 -9.56 -19.42
CA PRO A 4 26.23 -10.06 -20.66
C PRO A 4 25.36 -9.88 -21.90
N ALA A 5 24.16 -9.38 -21.79
CA ALA A 5 23.24 -9.14 -22.90
C ALA A 5 22.82 -7.66 -22.95
N LYS A 6 23.22 -6.96 -24.02
CA LYS A 6 22.82 -5.58 -24.28
C LYS A 6 21.35 -5.45 -24.71
N GLU A 7 20.69 -6.52 -25.12
CA GLU A 7 19.28 -6.57 -25.53
C GLU A 7 18.69 -7.92 -25.15
N LEU A 8 17.49 -7.92 -24.59
CA LEU A 8 16.65 -9.11 -24.42
C LEU A 8 16.08 -9.49 -25.80
N GLN A 9 16.85 -10.26 -26.57
CA GLN A 9 16.38 -10.78 -27.85
C GLN A 9 15.19 -11.71 -27.61
N GLY A 10 14.09 -11.49 -28.35
CA GLY A 10 12.89 -12.34 -28.32
C GLY A 10 11.74 -11.82 -27.46
N THR A 11 11.94 -10.87 -26.56
CA THR A 11 10.87 -10.38 -25.66
C THR A 11 9.72 -9.72 -26.46
N ARG A 12 10.04 -8.95 -27.48
CA ARG A 12 9.04 -8.28 -28.31
C ARG A 12 8.19 -9.26 -29.12
N ASP A 13 8.82 -10.28 -29.68
CA ASP A 13 8.12 -11.29 -30.50
C ASP A 13 7.30 -12.22 -29.61
N TYR A 14 7.79 -12.59 -28.44
CA TYR A 14 7.07 -13.31 -27.41
C TYR A 14 5.76 -12.60 -27.02
N PHE A 15 5.83 -11.31 -26.68
CA PHE A 15 4.64 -10.53 -26.35
C PHE A 15 3.69 -10.35 -27.55
N LYS A 16 4.25 -10.23 -28.76
CA LYS A 16 3.44 -10.15 -29.99
C LYS A 16 2.66 -11.44 -30.25
N ASP A 17 3.28 -12.58 -30.03
CA ASP A 17 2.64 -13.87 -30.24
C ASP A 17 1.62 -14.16 -29.13
N MET A 18 1.91 -13.86 -27.88
CA MET A 18 0.92 -13.86 -26.80
C MET A 18 -0.28 -12.96 -27.12
N TYR A 19 -0.03 -11.75 -27.62
CA TYR A 19 -1.12 -10.82 -27.99
C TYR A 19 -2.00 -11.37 -29.12
N LYS A 20 -1.43 -12.09 -30.09
CA LYS A 20 -2.20 -12.75 -31.16
C LYS A 20 -3.05 -13.91 -30.63
N GLU A 21 -2.56 -14.66 -29.63
CA GLU A 21 -3.29 -15.76 -29.00
C GLU A 21 -4.54 -15.28 -28.23
N PHE A 22 -4.50 -14.09 -27.66
CA PHE A 22 -5.68 -13.53 -26.97
C PHE A 22 -6.87 -13.25 -27.88
N GLY A 23 -6.62 -12.98 -29.17
CA GLY A 23 -7.69 -12.67 -30.12
C GLY A 23 -8.39 -11.32 -29.84
N PRO A 24 -9.52 -11.05 -30.50
CA PRO A 24 -10.29 -9.83 -30.26
C PRO A 24 -10.96 -9.85 -28.90
N MET A 25 -10.96 -8.69 -28.24
CA MET A 25 -11.55 -8.49 -26.93
C MET A 25 -13.05 -8.87 -26.91
N ARG A 26 -13.44 -9.75 -26.03
CA ARG A 26 -14.82 -10.22 -25.86
C ARG A 26 -15.70 -9.10 -25.27
N GLN A 27 -17.03 -9.18 -25.48
CA GLN A 27 -17.96 -8.17 -24.97
C GLN A 27 -17.87 -8.03 -23.45
N GLY A 28 -17.77 -9.13 -22.71
CA GLY A 28 -17.58 -9.12 -21.25
C GLY A 28 -16.32 -8.39 -20.82
N GLU A 29 -15.20 -8.58 -21.51
CA GLU A 29 -13.93 -7.89 -21.24
C GLU A 29 -14.04 -6.38 -21.49
N ARG A 30 -14.74 -5.97 -22.57
CA ARG A 30 -14.99 -4.55 -22.87
C ARG A 30 -15.84 -3.90 -21.78
N ILE A 31 -16.92 -4.56 -21.35
CA ILE A 31 -17.79 -4.05 -20.28
C ILE A 31 -17.00 -3.94 -18.97
N GLY A 32 -16.21 -4.96 -18.61
CA GLY A 32 -15.36 -4.94 -17.43
C GLY A 32 -14.35 -3.79 -17.46
N LEU A 33 -13.68 -3.59 -18.60
CA LEU A 33 -12.74 -2.49 -18.79
C LEU A 33 -13.43 -1.13 -18.71
N LEU A 34 -14.61 -0.98 -19.30
CA LEU A 34 -15.39 0.27 -19.21
C LEU A 34 -15.83 0.57 -17.79
N LEU A 35 -16.33 -0.42 -17.05
CA LEU A 35 -16.74 -0.24 -15.65
C LEU A 35 -15.56 0.11 -14.75
N PHE A 36 -14.43 -0.57 -14.92
CA PHE A 36 -13.22 -0.26 -14.15
C PHE A 36 -12.64 1.10 -14.50
N GLY A 37 -12.60 1.44 -15.81
CA GLY A 37 -12.17 2.75 -16.28
C GLY A 37 -13.08 3.87 -15.75
N ALA A 38 -14.40 3.68 -15.81
CA ALA A 38 -15.37 4.62 -15.26
C ALA A 38 -15.21 4.79 -13.74
N ALA A 39 -15.05 3.68 -13.00
CA ALA A 39 -14.79 3.74 -11.55
C ALA A 39 -13.55 4.55 -11.22
N THR A 40 -12.47 4.30 -11.97
CA THR A 40 -11.18 4.98 -11.79
C THR A 40 -11.33 6.48 -12.08
N VAL A 41 -11.90 6.84 -13.23
CA VAL A 41 -12.12 8.24 -13.60
C VAL A 41 -12.99 8.95 -12.57
N LEU A 42 -14.13 8.34 -12.18
CA LEU A 42 -15.02 8.91 -11.17
C LEU A 42 -14.31 9.09 -9.81
N ALA A 43 -13.46 8.16 -9.42
CA ALA A 43 -12.69 8.29 -8.18
C ALA A 43 -11.71 9.47 -8.23
N PHE A 44 -11.06 9.69 -9.38
CA PHE A 44 -10.13 10.83 -9.57
C PHE A 44 -10.84 12.18 -9.64
N ILE A 45 -11.99 12.26 -10.30
CA ILE A 45 -12.76 13.52 -10.41
C ILE A 45 -13.64 13.79 -9.18
N ARG A 46 -13.54 12.97 -8.13
CA ARG A 46 -14.29 13.14 -6.89
C ARG A 46 -14.32 14.58 -6.36
N PRO A 47 -13.22 15.36 -6.34
CA PRO A 47 -13.24 16.73 -5.85
C PRO A 47 -14.27 17.62 -6.55
N VAL A 48 -14.61 17.34 -7.82
CA VAL A 48 -15.57 18.12 -8.61
C VAL A 48 -17.01 17.92 -8.13
N PHE A 49 -17.38 16.69 -7.77
CA PHE A 49 -18.76 16.40 -7.34
C PHE A 49 -18.92 16.21 -5.81
N ALA A 50 -17.83 16.24 -5.06
CA ALA A 50 -17.86 16.15 -3.60
C ALA A 50 -18.76 17.21 -2.92
N PRO A 51 -18.88 18.46 -3.41
CA PRO A 51 -19.80 19.44 -2.85
C PRO A 51 -21.28 19.04 -2.98
N TYR A 52 -21.63 18.28 -4.04
CA TYR A 52 -23.01 17.83 -4.29
C TYR A 52 -23.32 16.48 -3.66
N LEU A 53 -22.31 15.62 -3.55
CA LEU A 53 -22.41 14.25 -3.03
C LEU A 53 -21.30 13.95 -2.00
N PRO A 54 -21.31 14.60 -0.83
CA PRO A 54 -20.21 14.48 0.15
C PRO A 54 -20.04 13.06 0.69
N GLY A 55 -21.12 12.26 0.73
CA GLY A 55 -21.11 10.88 1.19
C GLY A 55 -20.55 9.88 0.18
N LEU A 56 -20.42 10.26 -1.09
CA LEU A 56 -19.96 9.34 -2.14
C LEU A 56 -18.43 9.25 -2.13
N LYS A 57 -17.90 8.28 -1.35
CA LYS A 57 -16.47 7.98 -1.29
C LYS A 57 -16.05 7.11 -2.48
N PRO A 58 -14.76 7.13 -2.91
CA PRO A 58 -14.25 6.27 -3.97
C PRO A 58 -14.59 4.79 -3.78
N ALA A 59 -14.55 4.29 -2.54
CA ALA A 59 -14.89 2.92 -2.20
C ALA A 59 -16.33 2.55 -2.63
N TYR A 60 -17.29 3.47 -2.49
CA TYR A 60 -18.67 3.22 -2.92
C TYR A 60 -18.81 3.22 -4.44
N ILE A 61 -18.02 4.01 -5.16
CA ILE A 61 -17.99 4.01 -6.62
C ILE A 61 -17.54 2.65 -7.14
N PHE A 62 -16.40 2.16 -6.64
CA PHE A 62 -15.89 0.83 -7.01
C PHE A 62 -16.86 -0.28 -6.61
N LEU A 63 -17.43 -0.21 -5.41
CA LEU A 63 -18.39 -1.20 -4.93
C LEU A 63 -19.63 -1.23 -5.82
N THR A 64 -20.24 -0.09 -6.12
CA THR A 64 -21.46 -0.01 -6.94
C THR A 64 -21.22 -0.51 -8.34
N LEU A 65 -20.13 -0.08 -9.00
CA LEU A 65 -19.81 -0.51 -10.35
C LEU A 65 -19.38 -2.00 -10.39
N GLY A 66 -18.71 -2.47 -9.36
CA GLY A 66 -18.41 -3.91 -9.20
C GLY A 66 -19.68 -4.73 -8.99
N MET A 67 -20.65 -4.26 -8.20
CA MET A 67 -21.94 -4.94 -8.02
C MET A 67 -22.76 -5.00 -9.30
N LEU A 68 -22.65 -4.01 -10.19
CA LEU A 68 -23.33 -4.07 -11.49
C LEU A 68 -22.91 -5.27 -12.32
N MET A 69 -21.68 -5.78 -12.16
CA MET A 69 -21.23 -6.97 -12.90
C MET A 69 -22.03 -8.24 -12.59
N PHE A 70 -22.71 -8.32 -11.44
CA PHE A 70 -23.58 -9.46 -11.11
C PHE A 70 -24.90 -9.44 -11.90
N PHE A 71 -25.33 -8.25 -12.35
CA PHE A 71 -26.57 -8.07 -13.10
C PHE A 71 -26.36 -8.03 -14.62
N LEU A 72 -25.15 -7.73 -15.07
CA LEU A 72 -24.80 -7.69 -16.49
C LEU A 72 -24.55 -9.09 -17.01
N LYS A 73 -24.95 -9.31 -18.28
CA LYS A 73 -24.77 -10.57 -18.96
C LYS A 73 -23.73 -10.46 -20.06
N ASP A 74 -23.05 -11.58 -20.31
CA ASP A 74 -22.10 -11.72 -21.41
C ASP A 74 -22.80 -12.00 -22.74
N GLU A 75 -22.04 -12.20 -23.80
CA GLU A 75 -22.56 -12.56 -25.16
C GLU A 75 -23.40 -13.85 -25.19
N LYS A 76 -23.20 -14.72 -24.20
CA LYS A 76 -23.89 -16.01 -24.07
C LYS A 76 -25.12 -15.93 -23.15
N GLY A 77 -25.45 -14.74 -22.64
CA GLY A 77 -26.55 -14.55 -21.72
C GLY A 77 -26.27 -14.97 -20.27
N ALA A 78 -25.03 -15.41 -19.98
CA ALA A 78 -24.61 -15.75 -18.63
C ALA A 78 -24.23 -14.48 -17.85
N PRO A 79 -24.43 -14.46 -16.50
CA PRO A 79 -23.98 -13.32 -15.68
C PRO A 79 -22.45 -13.16 -15.77
N MET A 80 -21.98 -11.93 -15.95
CA MET A 80 -20.56 -11.63 -16.07
C MET A 80 -19.78 -12.00 -14.81
N LEU A 81 -20.41 -11.90 -13.64
CA LEU A 81 -19.84 -12.27 -12.35
C LEU A 81 -20.86 -13.10 -11.56
N THR A 82 -20.45 -14.25 -11.05
CA THR A 82 -21.23 -15.05 -10.12
C THR A 82 -20.66 -14.92 -8.72
N TRP A 83 -21.52 -15.04 -7.71
CA TRP A 83 -21.07 -14.97 -6.31
C TRP A 83 -20.00 -16.02 -5.98
N LYS A 84 -20.21 -17.25 -6.44
CA LYS A 84 -19.27 -18.35 -6.23
C LYS A 84 -17.86 -18.03 -6.77
N TYR A 85 -17.80 -17.40 -7.94
CA TYR A 85 -16.53 -16.97 -8.53
C TYR A 85 -15.95 -15.81 -7.74
N ALA A 86 -16.73 -14.77 -7.46
CA ALA A 86 -16.28 -13.60 -6.69
C ALA A 86 -15.77 -14.01 -5.31
N GLU A 87 -16.52 -14.81 -4.56
CA GLU A 87 -16.17 -15.28 -3.23
C GLU A 87 -14.82 -16.00 -3.20
N SER A 88 -14.54 -16.83 -4.20
CA SER A 88 -13.27 -17.57 -4.27
C SER A 88 -12.08 -16.70 -4.68
N HIS A 89 -12.31 -15.53 -5.29
CA HIS A 89 -11.26 -14.61 -5.78
C HIS A 89 -11.12 -13.35 -4.91
N ILE A 90 -12.05 -13.08 -3.99
CA ILE A 90 -11.90 -12.02 -3.00
C ILE A 90 -10.78 -12.38 -2.05
N MET A 91 -9.88 -11.45 -1.83
CA MET A 91 -8.77 -11.59 -0.87
C MET A 91 -9.28 -11.38 0.57
N TRP A 92 -10.07 -12.31 1.09
CA TRP A 92 -10.65 -12.26 2.44
C TRP A 92 -9.61 -12.02 3.52
N GLY A 93 -8.42 -12.62 3.37
CA GLY A 93 -7.30 -12.41 4.29
C GLY A 93 -6.86 -10.94 4.37
N MET A 94 -6.88 -10.21 3.26
CA MET A 94 -6.58 -8.77 3.27
C MET A 94 -7.68 -7.96 3.96
N ILE A 95 -8.94 -8.28 3.72
CA ILE A 95 -10.07 -7.61 4.39
C ILE A 95 -9.97 -7.79 5.90
N CYS A 96 -9.76 -9.02 6.36
CA CYS A 96 -9.58 -9.33 7.77
C CYS A 96 -8.34 -8.64 8.36
N LEU A 97 -7.24 -8.57 7.61
CA LEU A 97 -6.02 -7.90 8.03
C LEU A 97 -6.23 -6.39 8.25
N PHE A 98 -6.88 -5.71 7.30
CA PHE A 98 -7.20 -4.29 7.45
C PHE A 98 -8.18 -4.05 8.60
N ALA A 99 -9.23 -4.88 8.71
CA ALA A 99 -10.20 -4.78 9.79
C ALA A 99 -9.56 -4.96 11.18
N SER A 100 -8.68 -5.96 11.32
CA SER A 100 -7.95 -6.19 12.58
C SER A 100 -6.95 -5.08 12.88
N GLY A 101 -6.24 -4.54 11.88
CA GLY A 101 -5.35 -3.39 12.07
C GLY A 101 -6.09 -2.15 12.57
N LEU A 102 -7.26 -1.85 11.99
CA LEU A 102 -8.11 -0.75 12.46
C LEU A 102 -8.69 -0.99 13.86
N ALA A 103 -9.09 -2.23 14.16
CA ALA A 103 -9.59 -2.61 15.48
C ALA A 103 -8.49 -2.48 16.55
N LEU A 104 -7.27 -2.96 16.26
CA LEU A 104 -6.10 -2.80 17.13
C LEU A 104 -5.77 -1.33 17.35
N GLY A 105 -5.79 -0.51 16.30
CA GLY A 105 -5.57 0.93 16.41
C GLY A 105 -6.56 1.60 17.36
N ARG A 106 -7.85 1.28 17.25
CA ARG A 106 -8.88 1.76 18.19
C ARG A 106 -8.65 1.26 19.61
N LEU A 107 -8.34 -0.01 19.77
CA LEU A 107 -8.10 -0.63 21.08
C LEU A 107 -6.94 0.04 21.80
N VAL A 108 -5.85 0.34 21.08
CA VAL A 108 -4.67 1.02 21.64
C VAL A 108 -4.99 2.46 22.05
N ILE A 109 -5.89 3.16 21.33
CA ILE A 109 -6.39 4.48 21.69
C ILE A 109 -7.30 4.38 22.95
N GLU A 110 -8.30 3.50 22.91
CA GLU A 110 -9.33 3.40 23.96
C GLU A 110 -8.79 2.86 25.29
N THR A 111 -7.73 2.05 25.24
CA THR A 111 -7.08 1.50 26.46
C THR A 111 -6.10 2.47 27.14
N GLY A 112 -5.86 3.64 26.57
CA GLY A 112 -4.86 4.58 27.09
C GLY A 112 -3.41 4.10 26.93
N ALA A 113 -3.18 3.07 26.12
CA ALA A 113 -1.83 2.59 25.85
C ALA A 113 -1.01 3.60 25.05
N ILE A 114 -1.68 4.40 24.23
CA ILE A 114 -1.04 5.49 23.47
C ILE A 114 -0.55 6.59 24.40
N GLU A 115 -1.35 6.99 25.38
CA GLU A 115 -0.96 8.02 26.36
C GLU A 115 0.29 7.58 27.18
N ARG A 116 0.35 6.29 27.53
CA ARG A 116 1.54 5.73 28.19
C ARG A 116 2.76 5.73 27.26
N LEU A 117 2.57 5.36 26.00
CA LEU A 117 3.65 5.40 25.01
C LEU A 117 4.09 6.84 24.73
N ALA A 118 3.14 7.77 24.61
CA ALA A 118 3.42 9.18 24.43
C ALA A 118 4.17 9.79 25.63
N THR A 119 3.80 9.45 26.88
CA THR A 119 4.54 9.89 28.07
C THR A 119 5.96 9.32 28.12
N LEU A 120 6.16 8.07 27.71
CA LEU A 120 7.49 7.48 27.56
C LEU A 120 8.33 8.22 26.51
N ILE A 121 7.76 8.52 25.36
CA ILE A 121 8.44 9.26 24.29
C ILE A 121 8.68 10.72 24.69
N ALA A 122 7.72 11.36 25.37
CA ALA A 122 7.88 12.70 25.91
C ALA A 122 8.97 12.78 26.98
N SER A 123 9.11 11.73 27.82
CA SER A 123 10.21 11.64 28.80
C SER A 123 11.59 11.56 28.13
N MET A 124 11.65 11.18 26.85
CA MET A 124 12.86 11.21 26.03
C MET A 124 13.08 12.58 25.34
N ASN A 125 12.31 13.62 25.70
CA ASN A 125 12.29 14.96 25.06
C ASN A 125 11.99 14.93 23.55
N LEU A 126 11.23 13.93 23.08
CA LEU A 126 10.81 13.82 21.69
C LEU A 126 9.47 14.53 21.48
N THR A 127 9.53 15.77 21.00
CA THR A 127 8.35 16.64 20.78
C THR A 127 7.82 16.58 19.35
N GLY A 128 8.34 15.68 18.53
CA GLY A 128 7.99 15.57 17.10
C GLY A 128 9.22 15.65 16.20
N GLY A 129 8.98 15.97 14.93
CA GLY A 129 10.06 16.17 13.95
C GLY A 129 10.80 14.89 13.57
N LEU A 130 12.09 15.03 13.29
CA LEU A 130 12.96 13.94 12.81
C LEU A 130 12.98 12.71 13.73
N PRO A 131 13.04 12.82 15.06
CA PRO A 131 13.08 11.62 15.93
C PRO A 131 11.81 10.77 15.83
N VAL A 132 10.64 11.41 15.85
CA VAL A 132 9.36 10.69 15.71
C VAL A 132 9.21 10.09 14.31
N MET A 133 9.65 10.80 13.27
CA MET A 133 9.71 10.30 11.91
C MET A 133 10.60 9.04 11.82
N ALA A 134 11.80 9.10 12.39
CA ALA A 134 12.74 7.99 12.40
C ALA A 134 12.16 6.75 13.11
N ILE A 135 11.57 6.94 14.30
CA ILE A 135 10.93 5.83 15.05
C ILE A 135 9.79 5.22 14.26
N SER A 136 8.93 6.03 13.66
CA SER A 136 7.80 5.57 12.85
C SER A 136 8.26 4.76 11.62
N CYS A 137 9.26 5.27 10.91
CA CYS A 137 9.84 4.60 9.74
C CYS A 137 10.56 3.30 10.13
N LEU A 138 11.37 3.31 11.19
CA LEU A 138 12.04 2.11 11.71
C LEU A 138 11.06 1.03 12.11
N PHE A 139 9.99 1.40 12.82
CA PHE A 139 8.93 0.49 13.23
C PHE A 139 8.24 -0.17 12.03
N ALA A 140 7.85 0.63 11.04
CA ALA A 140 7.22 0.12 9.84
C ALA A 140 8.13 -0.81 9.02
N THR A 141 9.40 -0.42 8.85
CA THR A 141 10.40 -1.24 8.15
C THR A 141 10.64 -2.56 8.87
N PHE A 142 10.79 -2.53 10.20
CA PHE A 142 10.95 -3.74 11.01
C PHE A 142 9.79 -4.72 10.85
N LEU A 143 8.54 -4.22 10.95
CA LEU A 143 7.35 -5.05 10.72
C LEU A 143 7.31 -5.59 9.28
N SER A 144 7.72 -4.79 8.31
CA SER A 144 7.75 -5.21 6.91
C SER A 144 8.81 -6.27 6.63
N GLU A 145 9.93 -6.29 7.35
CA GLU A 145 10.90 -7.38 7.24
C GLU A 145 10.30 -8.73 7.66
N LEU A 146 9.41 -8.72 8.66
CA LEU A 146 8.81 -9.94 9.22
C LEU A 146 7.50 -10.34 8.51
N SER A 147 6.92 -9.45 7.70
CA SER A 147 5.60 -9.66 7.09
C SER A 147 5.55 -9.11 5.65
N SER A 148 4.35 -8.98 5.08
CA SER A 148 4.17 -8.24 3.83
C SER A 148 4.13 -6.74 4.06
N ASN A 149 4.53 -5.95 3.05
CA ASN A 149 4.48 -4.48 3.12
C ASN A 149 3.09 -3.97 3.48
N THR A 150 2.04 -4.61 2.92
CA THR A 150 0.64 -4.27 3.20
C THR A 150 0.26 -4.56 4.65
N ALA A 151 0.69 -5.70 5.20
CA ALA A 151 0.43 -6.06 6.58
C ALA A 151 1.16 -5.10 7.53
N ALA A 152 2.42 -4.80 7.27
CA ALA A 152 3.20 -3.85 8.03
C ALA A 152 2.56 -2.45 8.04
N ALA A 153 2.13 -1.95 6.89
CA ALA A 153 1.44 -0.67 6.79
C ALA A 153 0.11 -0.66 7.57
N SER A 154 -0.68 -1.74 7.46
CA SER A 154 -1.98 -1.87 8.16
C SER A 154 -1.86 -1.80 9.67
N ILE A 155 -0.75 -2.29 10.22
CA ILE A 155 -0.47 -2.25 11.67
C ILE A 155 0.19 -0.92 12.05
N SER A 156 1.16 -0.44 11.26
CA SER A 156 1.95 0.73 11.61
C SER A 156 1.16 2.03 11.53
N ILE A 157 0.27 2.19 10.53
CA ILE A 157 -0.48 3.43 10.32
C ILE A 157 -1.35 3.79 11.55
N PRO A 158 -2.20 2.90 12.10
CA PRO A 158 -2.98 3.21 13.28
C PRO A 158 -2.12 3.56 14.50
N VAL A 159 -1.02 2.83 14.71
CA VAL A 159 -0.10 3.07 15.84
C VAL A 159 0.56 4.43 15.72
N VAL A 160 1.09 4.77 14.54
CA VAL A 160 1.73 6.08 14.29
C VAL A 160 0.72 7.22 14.37
N THR A 161 -0.50 7.01 13.88
CA THR A 161 -1.58 8.00 13.99
C THR A 161 -1.90 8.29 15.45
N GLY A 162 -2.07 7.25 16.27
CA GLY A 162 -2.35 7.43 17.69
C GLY A 162 -1.19 8.11 18.43
N LEU A 163 0.06 7.72 18.13
CA LEU A 163 1.24 8.34 18.71
C LEU A 163 1.30 9.85 18.40
N THR A 164 1.13 10.23 17.14
CA THR A 164 1.19 11.62 16.71
C THR A 164 0.05 12.46 17.27
N GLN A 165 -1.15 11.90 17.39
CA GLN A 165 -2.29 12.54 18.04
C GLN A 165 -2.04 12.77 19.53
N ALA A 166 -1.46 11.78 20.23
CA ALA A 166 -1.10 11.94 21.65
C ALA A 166 -0.01 12.97 21.89
N LEU A 167 0.90 13.19 20.91
CA LEU A 167 1.89 14.26 20.94
C LEU A 167 1.33 15.63 20.49
N GLY A 168 0.05 15.70 20.06
CA GLY A 168 -0.57 16.93 19.57
C GLY A 168 0.00 17.43 18.23
N ILE A 169 0.55 16.54 17.41
CA ILE A 169 1.15 16.86 16.11
C ILE A 169 0.34 16.24 14.95
N SER A 170 0.43 16.85 13.76
CA SER A 170 -0.25 16.33 12.57
C SER A 170 0.24 14.92 12.21
N PRO A 171 -0.64 13.92 12.03
CA PRO A 171 -0.25 12.55 11.70
C PRO A 171 0.19 12.37 10.25
N ILE A 172 -0.21 13.25 9.33
CA ILE A 172 -0.09 13.06 7.87
C ILE A 172 1.35 12.84 7.42
N PRO A 173 2.35 13.69 7.79
CA PRO A 173 3.72 13.47 7.34
C PRO A 173 4.29 12.15 7.84
N TYR A 174 3.96 11.76 9.07
CA TYR A 174 4.44 10.53 9.69
C TYR A 174 3.79 9.29 9.06
N ILE A 175 2.51 9.35 8.72
CA ILE A 175 1.82 8.29 7.98
C ILE A 175 2.46 8.08 6.61
N LEU A 176 2.75 9.15 5.87
CA LEU A 176 3.41 9.05 4.57
C LEU A 176 4.81 8.42 4.69
N GLY A 177 5.61 8.88 5.64
CA GLY A 177 6.91 8.28 5.93
C GLY A 177 6.79 6.80 6.28
N THR A 178 5.82 6.44 7.10
CA THR A 178 5.51 5.06 7.50
C THR A 178 5.16 4.17 6.31
N ILE A 179 4.30 4.65 5.40
CA ILE A 179 3.91 3.91 4.18
C ILE A 179 5.10 3.68 3.27
N VAL A 180 5.93 4.71 3.05
CA VAL A 180 7.14 4.58 2.23
C VAL A 180 8.12 3.61 2.90
N ALA A 181 8.36 3.77 4.20
CA ALA A 181 9.27 2.93 4.97
C ALA A 181 8.85 1.44 4.98
N ALA A 182 7.54 1.15 5.03
CA ALA A 182 7.04 -0.22 4.92
C ALA A 182 7.41 -0.90 3.59
N ASN A 183 7.72 -0.12 2.54
CA ASN A 183 8.21 -0.64 1.27
C ASN A 183 9.75 -0.69 1.17
N CYS A 184 10.48 -0.21 2.18
CA CYS A 184 11.95 -0.13 2.20
C CYS A 184 12.62 -1.33 2.90
N ALA A 185 11.93 -2.45 3.05
CA ALA A 185 12.44 -3.67 3.65
C ALA A 185 13.02 -4.59 2.55
N TYR A 186 14.32 -4.87 2.58
CA TYR A 186 15.01 -5.67 1.55
C TYR A 186 15.89 -6.78 2.14
N VAL A 187 15.90 -6.98 3.46
CA VAL A 187 16.81 -7.94 4.12
C VAL A 187 16.30 -9.36 3.99
N LEU A 188 15.07 -9.61 4.45
CA LEU A 188 14.54 -10.96 4.46
C LEU A 188 13.84 -11.32 3.14
N PRO A 189 14.09 -12.53 2.61
CA PRO A 189 13.49 -13.01 1.38
C PRO A 189 12.05 -13.49 1.61
N ILE A 190 11.19 -12.57 2.01
CA ILE A 190 9.78 -12.86 2.29
C ILE A 190 8.90 -12.20 1.22
N SER A 191 7.80 -12.83 0.83
CA SER A 191 6.86 -12.33 -0.18
C SER A 191 7.55 -12.13 -1.55
N THR A 192 7.31 -11.00 -2.22
CA THR A 192 7.88 -10.68 -3.54
C THR A 192 9.41 -10.58 -3.53
N ARG A 193 10.02 -10.35 -2.38
CA ARG A 193 11.48 -10.28 -2.21
C ARG A 193 12.18 -11.64 -2.34
N ALA A 194 11.44 -12.74 -2.26
CA ALA A 194 11.97 -14.08 -2.52
C ALA A 194 12.15 -14.39 -4.02
N ILE A 195 11.56 -13.60 -4.92
CA ILE A 195 11.62 -13.81 -6.37
C ILE A 195 13.08 -13.92 -6.89
N PRO A 196 14.01 -13.00 -6.55
CA PRO A 196 15.39 -13.10 -7.02
C PRO A 196 16.10 -14.39 -6.60
N ILE A 197 15.73 -14.97 -5.46
CA ILE A 197 16.29 -16.26 -5.01
C ILE A 197 15.83 -17.40 -5.92
N GLY A 198 14.57 -17.37 -6.36
CA GLY A 198 14.05 -18.31 -7.35
C GLY A 198 14.80 -18.27 -8.70
N TYR A 199 15.42 -17.13 -9.02
CA TYR A 199 16.27 -16.92 -10.21
C TYR A 199 17.78 -17.07 -9.94
N GLY A 200 18.18 -17.65 -8.82
CA GLY A 200 19.58 -18.03 -8.55
C GLY A 200 20.37 -17.05 -7.67
N LEU A 201 19.75 -16.01 -7.11
CA LEU A 201 20.43 -15.18 -6.11
C LEU A 201 20.55 -15.94 -4.79
N SER A 202 21.74 -15.99 -4.17
CA SER A 202 21.87 -16.62 -2.85
C SER A 202 21.17 -15.78 -1.76
N ALA A 203 20.46 -16.44 -0.84
CA ALA A 203 19.80 -15.78 0.28
C ALA A 203 20.79 -14.97 1.14
N SER A 204 22.00 -15.47 1.34
CA SER A 204 23.07 -14.77 2.07
C SER A 204 23.48 -13.46 1.39
N SER A 205 23.61 -13.47 0.06
CA SER A 205 23.91 -12.24 -0.71
C SER A 205 22.77 -11.24 -0.62
N GLN A 206 21.52 -11.71 -0.73
CA GLN A 206 20.36 -10.84 -0.57
C GLN A 206 20.34 -10.18 0.80
N MET A 207 20.53 -10.92 1.88
CA MET A 207 20.56 -10.37 3.23
C MET A 207 21.69 -9.35 3.40
N LYS A 208 22.89 -9.66 2.95
CA LYS A 208 24.06 -8.77 3.07
C LYS A 208 23.84 -7.43 2.36
N TYR A 209 23.41 -7.45 1.11
CA TYR A 209 23.18 -6.23 0.35
C TYR A 209 21.84 -5.57 0.72
N GLY A 210 20.86 -6.37 1.13
CA GLY A 210 19.56 -5.89 1.61
C GLY A 210 19.68 -5.01 2.84
N ILE A 211 20.53 -5.33 3.81
CA ILE A 211 20.78 -4.48 4.98
C ILE A 211 21.26 -3.09 4.54
N ILE A 212 22.25 -3.04 3.64
CA ILE A 212 22.81 -1.77 3.15
C ILE A 212 21.71 -0.97 2.43
N LEU A 213 20.93 -1.62 1.57
CA LEU A 213 19.87 -1.00 0.82
C LEU A 213 18.74 -0.49 1.74
N THR A 214 18.31 -1.30 2.71
CA THR A 214 17.30 -0.91 3.70
C THR A 214 17.75 0.31 4.49
N LEU A 215 18.98 0.33 5.00
CA LEU A 215 19.51 1.47 5.74
C LEU A 215 19.59 2.73 4.87
N LEU A 216 20.05 2.61 3.64
CA LEU A 216 20.17 3.73 2.71
C LEU A 216 18.79 4.30 2.35
N THR A 217 17.84 3.44 1.95
CA THR A 217 16.47 3.87 1.61
C THR A 217 15.73 4.44 2.82
N LEU A 218 15.94 3.88 4.00
CA LEU A 218 15.38 4.38 5.24
C LEU A 218 15.91 5.79 5.58
N CYS A 219 17.23 6.00 5.48
CA CYS A 219 17.83 7.33 5.67
C CYS A 219 17.28 8.35 4.67
N VAL A 220 17.17 7.98 3.39
CA VAL A 220 16.59 8.84 2.36
C VAL A 220 15.13 9.16 2.67
N THR A 221 14.32 8.14 3.03
CA THR A 221 12.90 8.34 3.36
C THR A 221 12.73 9.27 4.55
N ILE A 222 13.46 9.05 5.65
CA ILE A 222 13.40 9.90 6.84
C ILE A 222 13.79 11.34 6.50
N THR A 223 14.88 11.51 5.74
CA THR A 223 15.36 12.85 5.37
C THR A 223 14.36 13.58 4.48
N VAL A 224 13.87 12.91 3.41
CA VAL A 224 12.92 13.50 2.47
C VAL A 224 11.62 13.85 3.15
N CYS A 225 11.03 12.92 3.93
CA CYS A 225 9.78 13.18 4.64
C CYS A 225 9.91 14.30 5.67
N THR A 226 11.06 14.38 6.38
CA THR A 226 11.32 15.47 7.33
C THR A 226 11.48 16.81 6.59
N LEU A 227 12.17 16.85 5.47
CA LEU A 227 12.29 18.07 4.65
C LEU A 227 10.92 18.52 4.12
N PHE A 228 10.10 17.59 3.60
CA PHE A 228 8.73 17.91 3.18
C PHE A 228 7.90 18.47 4.32
N MET A 229 8.02 17.90 5.53
CA MET A 229 7.34 18.41 6.72
C MET A 229 7.78 19.83 7.08
N MET A 230 9.06 20.17 6.89
CA MET A 230 9.59 21.51 7.22
C MET A 230 9.25 22.57 6.16
N TYR A 231 9.22 22.20 4.89
CA TYR A 231 9.14 23.16 3.78
C TYR A 231 7.80 23.18 3.05
N SER A 232 6.94 22.17 3.22
CA SER A 232 5.66 22.12 2.54
C SER A 232 4.49 22.49 3.44
N PRO A 233 3.81 23.61 3.21
CA PRO A 233 2.64 24.00 3.99
C PRO A 233 1.49 22.99 3.88
N LEU A 234 1.42 22.18 2.82
CA LEU A 234 0.42 21.13 2.63
C LEU A 234 0.46 20.04 3.72
N PHE A 235 1.60 19.86 4.39
CA PHE A 235 1.77 18.87 5.46
C PHE A 235 1.67 19.46 6.87
N CYS A 236 1.67 20.80 6.98
CA CYS A 236 1.64 21.50 8.27
C CYS A 236 0.23 22.00 8.65
N THR A 237 -0.71 22.03 7.73
CA THR A 237 -2.01 22.72 7.87
C THR A 237 -3.20 21.76 7.92
N LEU A 238 -3.13 20.70 8.75
CA LEU A 238 -4.33 19.92 9.08
C LEU A 238 -4.37 19.61 10.56
#